data_69098aa38ac2db9c049cf932775d85d0
#
_entry.id   69098aa38ac2db9c049cf932775d85d0
#
_cell.length_a   1.000
_cell.length_b   1.000
_cell.length_c   1.000
_cell.angle_alpha   90.00
_cell.angle_beta   90.00
_cell.angle_gamma   90.00
#
_symmetry.space_group_name_H-M   'P 1'
#
loop_
_entity.id
_entity.type
_entity.pdbx_description
1 polymer ?
#
loop_
_entity_poly.entity_id
_entity_poly.type
_entity_poly.pdbx_seq_one_letter_code
_entity_poly.pdbx_strand_id
1 'polypeptide(L)'
;MTAPLRVVDTSAWIEWLIGSALGKKLSEQFPDKLQCLVPTIVQLELSKWLVREVGEEQADQVIAYTQKCVVVPLDTAIALLAADLYREHKLATADAIVYATARHRGAELLTCDAHFDGLPGVALYAKDHRDL
;
A
#
# COMPACT_ATOMS: atom_id res chain seq x y z
N MET A 1 -24.15 -4.96 3.09
CA MET A 1 -23.12 -3.91 2.98
C MET A 1 -21.85 -4.52 2.43
N THR A 2 -21.25 -3.84 1.46
CA THR A 2 -19.96 -4.25 0.93
C THR A 2 -18.84 -3.83 1.88
N ALA A 3 -17.81 -4.65 2.00
CA ALA A 3 -16.61 -4.28 2.75
C ALA A 3 -15.95 -3.04 2.10
N PRO A 4 -15.33 -2.15 2.89
CA PRO A 4 -14.68 -0.97 2.33
C PRO A 4 -13.50 -1.34 1.44
N LEU A 5 -13.30 -0.53 0.39
CA LEU A 5 -12.11 -0.64 -0.45
C LEU A 5 -10.91 -0.09 0.31
N ARG A 6 -9.79 -0.76 0.19
CA ARG A 6 -8.53 -0.35 0.79
C ARG A 6 -7.37 -0.46 -0.18
N VAL A 7 -6.56 0.59 -0.23
CA VAL A 7 -5.22 0.51 -0.81
C VAL A 7 -4.28 0.10 0.31
N VAL A 8 -3.48 -0.93 0.09
CA VAL A 8 -2.46 -1.36 1.03
C VAL A 8 -1.11 -0.85 0.54
N ASP A 9 -0.49 0.00 1.36
CA ASP A 9 0.84 0.54 1.04
C ASP A 9 1.90 -0.56 1.08
N THR A 10 2.98 -0.37 0.34
CA THR A 10 4.08 -1.33 0.29
C THR A 10 4.58 -1.72 1.68
N SER A 11 4.71 -0.75 2.60
CA SER A 11 5.14 -1.01 3.98
C SER A 11 4.25 -2.03 4.69
N ALA A 12 2.94 -1.91 4.51
CA ALA A 12 1.98 -2.81 5.14
C ALA A 12 1.99 -4.19 4.46
N TRP A 13 2.13 -4.25 3.13
CA TRP A 13 2.31 -5.51 2.42
C TRP A 13 3.50 -6.30 2.98
N ILE A 14 4.63 -5.63 3.14
CA ILE A 14 5.87 -6.26 3.62
C ILE A 14 5.67 -6.83 5.03
N GLU A 15 5.13 -6.03 5.96
CA GLU A 15 4.91 -6.50 7.33
C GLU A 15 3.96 -7.70 7.38
N TRP A 16 2.91 -7.67 6.57
CA TRP A 16 1.96 -8.78 6.48
C TRP A 16 2.63 -10.04 5.92
N LEU A 17 3.42 -9.89 4.84
CA LEU A 17 4.07 -11.03 4.18
C LEU A 17 5.13 -11.69 5.05
N ILE A 18 5.92 -10.92 5.80
CA ILE A 18 6.95 -11.49 6.66
C ILE A 18 6.39 -12.02 7.99
N GLY A 19 5.12 -11.76 8.29
CA GLY A 19 4.49 -12.24 9.52
C GLY A 19 5.08 -11.63 10.79
N SER A 20 5.51 -10.37 10.72
CA SER A 20 6.01 -9.65 11.90
C SER A 20 4.90 -9.48 12.94
N ALA A 21 5.26 -9.05 14.15
CA ALA A 21 4.26 -8.71 15.17
C ALA A 21 3.27 -7.67 14.64
N LEU A 22 3.76 -6.67 13.91
CA LEU A 22 2.93 -5.65 13.28
C LEU A 22 2.08 -6.25 12.17
N GLY A 23 2.64 -7.13 11.36
CA GLY A 23 1.91 -7.84 10.30
C GLY A 23 0.76 -8.67 10.84
N LYS A 24 0.93 -9.29 12.00
CA LYS A 24 -0.14 -10.03 12.65
C LYS A 24 -1.28 -9.12 13.10
N LYS A 25 -0.96 -7.92 13.60
CA LYS A 25 -1.97 -6.92 13.93
C LYS A 25 -2.72 -6.45 12.68
N LEU A 26 -2.01 -6.29 11.57
CA LEU A 26 -2.59 -5.88 10.29
C LEU A 26 -3.51 -6.94 9.69
N SER A 27 -3.28 -8.22 9.99
CA SER A 27 -3.96 -9.31 9.30
C SER A 27 -5.48 -9.24 9.42
N GLU A 28 -6.00 -8.73 10.54
CA GLU A 28 -7.43 -8.55 10.74
C GLU A 28 -8.01 -7.42 9.88
N GLN A 29 -7.18 -6.47 9.49
CA GLN A 29 -7.56 -5.30 8.70
C GLN A 29 -7.17 -5.44 7.23
N PHE A 30 -6.41 -6.47 6.88
CA PHE A 30 -5.97 -6.68 5.51
C PHE A 30 -7.17 -7.06 4.65
N PRO A 31 -7.42 -6.33 3.54
CA PRO A 31 -8.65 -6.55 2.77
C PRO A 31 -8.61 -7.86 1.98
N ASP A 32 -9.80 -8.42 1.73
CA ASP A 32 -9.95 -9.52 0.80
C ASP A 32 -9.58 -9.06 -0.61
N LYS A 33 -9.30 -9.99 -1.51
CA LYS A 33 -8.79 -9.68 -2.85
C LYS A 33 -9.64 -8.67 -3.60
N LEU A 34 -10.97 -8.80 -3.56
CA LEU A 34 -11.85 -7.91 -4.31
C LEU A 34 -12.01 -6.52 -3.69
N GLN A 35 -11.58 -6.34 -2.44
CA GLN A 35 -11.56 -5.06 -1.76
C GLN A 35 -10.15 -4.47 -1.67
N CYS A 36 -9.16 -5.20 -2.16
CA CYS A 36 -7.76 -4.79 -2.10
C CYS A 36 -7.37 -4.11 -3.42
N LEU A 37 -7.16 -2.80 -3.37
CA LEU A 37 -6.67 -2.04 -4.51
C LEU A 37 -5.15 -2.03 -4.48
N VAL A 38 -4.55 -2.38 -5.60
CA VAL A 38 -3.09 -2.48 -5.72
C VAL A 38 -2.61 -1.48 -6.78
N PRO A 39 -2.08 -0.33 -6.37
CA PRO A 39 -1.44 0.57 -7.33
C PRO A 39 -0.25 -0.11 -8.00
N THR A 40 -0.07 0.12 -9.30
CA THR A 40 1.04 -0.52 -10.02
C THR A 40 2.41 -0.16 -9.43
N ILE A 41 2.55 1.03 -8.82
CA ILE A 41 3.80 1.40 -8.13
C ILE A 41 4.06 0.49 -6.93
N VAL A 42 3.03 0.02 -6.26
CA VAL A 42 3.19 -0.94 -5.15
C VAL A 42 3.70 -2.27 -5.68
N GLN A 43 3.21 -2.73 -6.84
CA GLN A 43 3.76 -3.94 -7.48
C GLN A 43 5.26 -3.77 -7.78
N LEU A 44 5.65 -2.60 -8.28
CA LEU A 44 7.05 -2.30 -8.57
C LEU A 44 7.89 -2.35 -7.29
N GLU A 45 7.46 -1.68 -6.24
CA GLU A 45 8.19 -1.63 -4.97
C GLU A 45 8.27 -3.00 -4.30
N LEU A 46 7.17 -3.75 -4.30
CA LEU A 46 7.14 -5.12 -3.77
C LEU A 46 8.08 -6.04 -4.53
N SER A 47 8.04 -5.98 -5.86
CA SER A 47 8.92 -6.81 -6.69
C SER A 47 10.39 -6.51 -6.40
N LYS A 48 10.76 -5.23 -6.35
CA LYS A 48 12.14 -4.83 -6.03
C LYS A 48 12.59 -5.37 -4.67
N TRP A 49 11.76 -5.17 -3.66
CA TRP A 49 12.09 -5.58 -2.29
C TRP A 49 12.19 -7.11 -2.18
N LEU A 50 11.21 -7.82 -2.73
CA LEU A 50 11.15 -9.28 -2.62
C LEU A 50 12.29 -9.95 -3.37
N VAL A 51 12.62 -9.50 -4.58
CA VAL A 51 13.75 -10.06 -5.34
C VAL A 51 15.05 -9.89 -4.55
N ARG A 52 15.26 -8.72 -3.96
CA ARG A 52 16.47 -8.43 -3.18
C ARG A 52 16.54 -9.23 -1.89
N GLU A 53 15.43 -9.32 -1.14
CA GLU A 53 15.43 -9.85 0.23
C GLU A 53 15.07 -11.33 0.33
N VAL A 54 14.29 -11.85 -0.62
CA VAL A 54 13.73 -13.21 -0.53
C VAL A 54 14.08 -14.05 -1.75
N GLY A 55 13.87 -13.52 -2.97
CA GLY A 55 14.19 -14.22 -4.21
C GLY A 55 13.12 -14.05 -5.26
N GLU A 56 13.48 -14.36 -6.51
CA GLU A 56 12.59 -14.16 -7.67
C GLU A 56 11.32 -15.01 -7.60
N GLU A 57 11.43 -16.24 -7.12
CA GLU A 57 10.29 -17.15 -7.06
C GLU A 57 9.19 -16.59 -6.15
N GLN A 58 9.57 -16.14 -4.95
CA GLN A 58 8.63 -15.56 -4.01
C GLN A 58 8.08 -14.24 -4.53
N ALA A 59 8.91 -13.45 -5.20
CA ALA A 59 8.44 -12.20 -5.82
C ALA A 59 7.37 -12.49 -6.86
N ASP A 60 7.59 -13.49 -7.73
CA ASP A 60 6.60 -13.86 -8.75
C ASP A 60 5.30 -14.34 -8.14
N GLN A 61 5.36 -15.12 -7.05
CA GLN A 61 4.17 -15.59 -6.35
C GLN A 61 3.36 -14.45 -5.75
N VAL A 62 4.03 -13.47 -5.15
CA VAL A 62 3.36 -12.32 -4.55
C VAL A 62 2.74 -11.43 -5.62
N ILE A 63 3.45 -11.18 -6.71
CA ILE A 63 2.90 -10.40 -7.82
C ILE A 63 1.68 -11.11 -8.43
N ALA A 64 1.73 -12.44 -8.58
CA ALA A 64 0.58 -13.21 -9.05
C ALA A 64 -0.63 -13.04 -8.10
N TYR A 65 -0.40 -13.00 -6.79
CA TYR A 65 -1.45 -12.72 -5.82
C TYR A 65 -2.04 -11.32 -6.04
N THR A 66 -1.19 -10.30 -6.21
CA THR A 66 -1.67 -8.93 -6.43
C THR A 66 -2.52 -8.82 -7.69
N GLN A 67 -2.23 -9.63 -8.71
CA GLN A 67 -3.02 -9.64 -9.95
C GLN A 67 -4.43 -10.23 -9.76
N LYS A 68 -4.65 -10.96 -8.70
CA LYS A 68 -5.99 -11.43 -8.33
C LYS A 68 -6.77 -10.40 -7.52
N CYS A 69 -6.08 -9.35 -7.05
CA CYS A 69 -6.71 -8.20 -6.43
C CYS A 69 -7.16 -7.21 -7.51
N VAL A 70 -7.51 -6.00 -7.14
CA VAL A 70 -7.91 -4.95 -8.09
C VAL A 70 -6.68 -4.08 -8.38
N VAL A 71 -6.01 -4.35 -9.47
CA VAL A 71 -4.82 -3.58 -9.87
C VAL A 71 -5.26 -2.25 -10.46
N VAL A 72 -4.65 -1.17 -9.97
CA VAL A 72 -4.97 0.20 -10.41
C VAL A 72 -3.74 0.83 -11.05
N PRO A 73 -3.75 1.00 -12.37
CA PRO A 73 -2.61 1.63 -13.04
C PRO A 73 -2.54 3.12 -12.75
N LEU A 74 -1.32 3.65 -12.79
CA LEU A 74 -1.09 5.09 -12.69
C LEU A 74 -1.53 5.75 -14.01
N ASP A 75 -2.72 6.33 -14.00
CA ASP A 75 -3.25 7.05 -15.15
C ASP A 75 -3.07 8.57 -14.97
N THR A 76 -3.51 9.34 -15.96
CA THR A 76 -3.38 10.80 -15.94
C THR A 76 -4.10 11.42 -14.74
N ALA A 77 -5.32 10.97 -14.46
CA ALA A 77 -6.10 11.53 -13.35
C ALA A 77 -5.38 11.34 -12.00
N ILE A 78 -4.88 10.14 -11.77
CA ILE A 78 -4.13 9.83 -10.54
C ILE A 78 -2.80 10.59 -10.51
N ALA A 79 -2.10 10.69 -11.64
CA ALA A 79 -0.83 11.40 -11.72
C ALA A 79 -0.99 12.89 -11.35
N LEU A 80 -2.02 13.54 -11.87
CA LEU A 80 -2.26 14.95 -11.58
C LEU A 80 -2.70 15.17 -10.13
N LEU A 81 -3.54 14.29 -9.61
CA LEU A 81 -3.92 14.33 -8.21
C LEU A 81 -2.71 14.11 -7.31
N ALA A 82 -1.83 13.19 -7.67
CA ALA A 82 -0.59 12.93 -6.92
C ALA A 82 0.29 14.18 -6.89
N ALA A 83 0.37 14.93 -8.00
CA ALA A 83 1.14 16.17 -8.05
C ALA A 83 0.59 17.21 -7.05
N ASP A 84 -0.74 17.31 -6.94
CA ASP A 84 -1.38 18.21 -5.99
C ASP A 84 -1.11 17.77 -4.54
N LEU A 85 -1.27 16.49 -4.25
CA LEU A 85 -1.07 15.94 -2.91
C LEU A 85 0.41 15.99 -2.47
N TYR A 86 1.32 15.82 -3.43
CA TYR A 86 2.74 16.01 -3.21
C TYR A 86 3.05 17.41 -2.66
N ARG A 87 2.49 18.44 -3.29
CA ARG A 87 2.68 19.84 -2.85
C ARG A 87 1.99 20.12 -1.53
N GLU A 88 0.74 19.67 -1.40
CA GLU A 88 -0.09 19.95 -0.24
C GLU A 88 0.44 19.31 1.05
N HIS A 89 0.86 18.05 0.96
CA HIS A 89 1.28 17.27 2.12
C HIS A 89 2.78 17.00 2.20
N LYS A 90 3.55 17.49 1.24
CA LYS A 90 5.02 17.30 1.18
C LYS A 90 5.42 15.83 1.21
N LEU A 91 4.66 15.00 0.50
CA LEU A 91 4.93 13.57 0.40
C LEU A 91 6.03 13.30 -0.63
N ALA A 92 6.79 12.22 -0.44
CA ALA A 92 7.65 11.70 -1.50
C ALA A 92 6.79 11.29 -2.71
N THR A 93 7.37 11.29 -3.91
CA THR A 93 6.62 11.01 -5.14
C THR A 93 5.85 9.69 -5.09
N ALA A 94 6.51 8.60 -4.69
CA ALA A 94 5.85 7.30 -4.61
C ALA A 94 4.69 7.31 -3.59
N ASP A 95 4.90 7.94 -2.44
CA ASP A 95 3.85 8.06 -1.42
C ASP A 95 2.66 8.87 -1.92
N ALA A 96 2.93 9.96 -2.66
CA ALA A 96 1.88 10.78 -3.26
C ALA A 96 1.04 9.97 -4.26
N ILE A 97 1.67 9.10 -5.06
CA ILE A 97 0.96 8.24 -6.01
C ILE A 97 0.07 7.24 -5.29
N VAL A 98 0.57 6.60 -4.24
CA VAL A 98 -0.20 5.64 -3.45
C VAL A 98 -1.40 6.32 -2.80
N TYR A 99 -1.17 7.46 -2.16
CA TYR A 99 -2.23 8.22 -1.51
C TYR A 99 -3.27 8.73 -2.52
N ALA A 100 -2.81 9.25 -3.66
CA ALA A 100 -3.70 9.70 -4.73
C ALA A 100 -4.58 8.58 -5.26
N THR A 101 -4.03 7.36 -5.40
CA THR A 101 -4.81 6.20 -5.83
C THR A 101 -5.94 5.92 -4.85
N ALA A 102 -5.65 5.94 -3.55
CA ALA A 102 -6.67 5.73 -2.53
C ALA A 102 -7.74 6.82 -2.57
N ARG A 103 -7.34 8.09 -2.61
CA ARG A 103 -8.29 9.21 -2.64
C ARG A 103 -9.15 9.19 -3.90
N HIS A 104 -8.55 8.92 -5.06
CA HIS A 104 -9.27 8.88 -6.34
C HIS A 104 -10.33 7.78 -6.38
N ARG A 105 -10.06 6.66 -5.73
CA ARG A 105 -10.97 5.50 -5.69
C ARG A 105 -11.91 5.49 -4.49
N GLY A 106 -11.86 6.52 -3.64
CA GLY A 106 -12.68 6.55 -2.42
C GLY A 106 -12.33 5.42 -1.45
N ALA A 107 -11.07 5.01 -1.44
CA ALA A 107 -10.59 3.92 -0.59
C ALA A 107 -9.80 4.46 0.59
N GLU A 108 -9.77 3.68 1.67
CA GLU A 108 -8.89 3.94 2.80
C GLU A 108 -7.48 3.45 2.46
N LEU A 109 -6.47 4.15 2.94
CA LEU A 109 -5.07 3.71 2.81
C LEU A 109 -4.63 3.02 4.10
N LEU A 110 -4.24 1.75 3.99
CA LEU A 110 -3.67 0.98 5.09
C LEU A 110 -2.14 1.02 4.96
N THR A 111 -1.46 1.56 5.96
CA THR A 111 -0.01 1.77 5.88
C THR A 111 0.67 1.59 7.24
N CYS A 112 1.97 1.30 7.20
CA CYS A 112 2.85 1.31 8.37
C CYS A 112 3.85 2.48 8.33
N ASP A 113 3.73 3.36 7.34
CA ASP A 113 4.65 4.48 7.13
C ASP A 113 4.13 5.74 7.81
N ALA A 114 4.90 6.23 8.78
CA ALA A 114 4.53 7.42 9.56
C ALA A 114 4.45 8.70 8.71
N HIS A 115 4.99 8.71 7.48
CA HIS A 115 4.86 9.86 6.58
C HIS A 115 3.40 10.18 6.25
N PHE A 116 2.50 9.20 6.38
CA PHE A 116 1.07 9.40 6.14
C PHE A 116 0.28 9.80 7.39
N ASP A 117 0.95 9.97 8.53
CA ASP A 117 0.27 10.27 9.79
C ASP A 117 -0.56 11.56 9.70
N GLY A 118 -1.77 11.49 10.19
CA GLY A 118 -2.68 12.64 10.23
C GLY A 118 -3.39 12.96 8.92
N LEU A 119 -3.13 12.23 7.83
CA LEU A 119 -3.80 12.49 6.57
C LEU A 119 -5.19 11.84 6.54
N PRO A 120 -6.18 12.52 5.93
CA PRO A 120 -7.54 11.95 5.84
C PRO A 120 -7.56 10.61 5.11
N GLY A 121 -8.36 9.68 5.61
CA GLY A 121 -8.56 8.38 4.99
C GLY A 121 -7.40 7.41 5.17
N VAL A 122 -6.53 7.66 6.14
CA VAL A 122 -5.36 6.79 6.41
C VAL A 122 -5.59 6.00 7.70
N ALA A 123 -5.37 4.68 7.61
CA ALA A 123 -5.29 3.79 8.76
C ALA A 123 -3.79 3.45 8.96
N LEU A 124 -3.17 4.09 9.92
CA LEU A 124 -1.74 3.95 10.18
C LEU A 124 -1.50 2.94 11.31
N TYR A 125 -0.67 1.94 11.01
CA TYR A 125 -0.15 0.98 11.97
C TYR A 125 1.36 1.22 12.07
N ALA A 126 1.75 2.23 12.87
CA ALA A 126 3.14 2.64 12.98
C ALA A 126 3.98 1.58 13.71
N LYS A 127 5.24 1.44 13.27
CA LYS A 127 6.18 0.59 13.97
C LYS A 127 6.50 1.19 15.33
N ASP A 128 6.51 0.33 16.38
CA ASP A 128 7.00 0.70 17.69
C ASP A 128 8.54 0.71 17.62
N HIS A 129 9.18 1.61 18.38
CA HIS A 129 10.64 1.63 18.48
C HIS A 129 11.21 0.29 18.96
N ARG A 130 10.43 -0.48 19.71
CA ARG A 130 10.83 -1.81 20.18
C ARG A 130 10.80 -2.89 19.10
N ASP A 131 10.21 -2.59 17.96
CA ASP A 131 10.13 -3.51 16.81
C ASP A 131 11.31 -3.35 15.84
N LEU A 132 12.21 -2.43 16.14
CA LEU A 132 13.37 -2.14 15.29
C LEU A 132 14.56 -3.05 15.61
#